data_0ae677b224aa036beeb7f16fe9d2921d
#
_entry.id   0ae677b224aa036beeb7f16fe9d2921d
#
_cell.length_a   1.000
_cell.length_b   1.000
_cell.length_c   1.000
_cell.angle_alpha   90.00
_cell.angle_beta   90.00
_cell.angle_gamma   90.00
#
_symmetry.space_group_name_H-M   'P 1'
#
loop_
_entity.id
_entity.type
_entity.pdbx_description
1 polymer ?
#
loop_
_entity_poly.entity_id
_entity_poly.type
_entity_poly.pdbx_seq_one_letter_code
_entity_poly.pdbx_strand_id
1 'polypeptide(L)'
;MNKFIIIIFLFIFIISCSGDKSEARISLENYLTHLKNEEFKEAYSFMSNNLKEKCEFNEFENKASGNYEAIKHSRIIYSGERVSNEKVKIEFIIKIDEMEVNLFDLQIMDPYASEETAIFISESNNWKLDNLIWPVDWCEDIK
;
A
#
# COMPACT_ATOMS: atom_id res chain seq x y z
N MET A 1 5.63 -47.29 -23.94
CA MET A 1 5.56 -45.87 -24.37
C MET A 1 4.53 -45.04 -23.63
N ASN A 2 3.61 -45.58 -22.85
CA ASN A 2 2.52 -44.82 -22.19
C ASN A 2 2.80 -44.28 -20.79
N LYS A 3 3.88 -44.69 -20.15
CA LYS A 3 4.21 -44.19 -18.78
C LYS A 3 4.95 -42.89 -18.76
N PHE A 4 5.67 -42.52 -19.82
CA PHE A 4 6.39 -41.25 -19.94
C PHE A 4 5.47 -40.06 -20.23
N ILE A 5 4.38 -40.28 -20.95
CA ILE A 5 3.41 -39.24 -21.33
C ILE A 5 2.60 -38.78 -20.10
N ILE A 6 2.29 -39.69 -19.18
CA ILE A 6 1.53 -39.37 -17.96
C ILE A 6 2.34 -38.48 -16.99
N ILE A 7 3.66 -38.67 -16.92
CA ILE A 7 4.54 -37.84 -16.05
C ILE A 7 4.66 -36.43 -16.58
N ILE A 8 4.68 -36.20 -17.89
CA ILE A 8 4.74 -34.87 -18.49
C ILE A 8 3.42 -34.13 -18.26
N PHE A 9 2.27 -34.80 -18.31
CA PHE A 9 0.98 -34.17 -18.01
C PHE A 9 0.81 -33.77 -16.54
N LEU A 10 1.42 -34.50 -15.59
CA LEU A 10 1.36 -34.16 -14.18
C LEU A 10 2.22 -32.92 -13.84
N PHE A 11 3.29 -32.66 -14.60
CA PHE A 11 4.16 -31.50 -14.36
C PHE A 11 3.57 -30.18 -14.86
N ILE A 12 2.61 -30.20 -15.79
CA ILE A 12 1.98 -29.00 -16.34
C ILE A 12 0.94 -28.41 -15.37
N PHE A 13 0.41 -29.19 -14.44
CA PHE A 13 -0.60 -28.72 -13.48
C PHE A 13 -0.05 -27.99 -12.23
N ILE A 14 1.28 -27.91 -12.04
CA ILE A 14 1.88 -27.31 -10.84
C ILE A 14 2.24 -25.82 -11.07
N ILE A 15 2.10 -25.27 -12.28
CA ILE A 15 2.53 -23.87 -12.61
C ILE A 15 1.37 -22.87 -12.54
N SER A 16 0.23 -23.22 -12.01
CA SER A 16 -0.91 -22.29 -12.01
C SER A 16 -1.49 -22.07 -10.62
N CYS A 17 -0.72 -21.46 -9.72
CA CYS A 17 -1.29 -20.81 -8.53
C CYS A 17 -0.34 -19.79 -7.89
N SER A 18 0.34 -18.95 -8.67
CA SER A 18 0.71 -17.62 -8.22
C SER A 18 -0.38 -16.71 -8.75
N GLY A 19 -1.36 -16.39 -7.93
CA GLY A 19 -2.31 -15.32 -8.27
C GLY A 19 -1.49 -14.08 -8.58
N ASP A 20 -1.38 -13.71 -9.88
CA ASP A 20 -0.65 -12.53 -10.29
C ASP A 20 -1.25 -11.33 -9.56
N LYS A 21 -0.38 -10.59 -8.85
CA LYS A 21 -0.78 -9.35 -8.20
C LYS A 21 -1.28 -8.39 -9.28
N SER A 22 -2.39 -7.71 -9.02
CA SER A 22 -2.84 -6.66 -9.93
C SER A 22 -1.82 -5.52 -10.00
N GLU A 23 -1.80 -4.79 -11.10
CA GLU A 23 -0.94 -3.61 -11.25
C GLU A 23 -1.27 -2.53 -10.21
N ALA A 24 -2.54 -2.40 -9.81
CA ALA A 24 -2.96 -1.51 -8.73
C ALA A 24 -2.36 -1.92 -7.38
N ARG A 25 -2.32 -3.22 -7.08
CA ARG A 25 -1.67 -3.73 -5.87
C ARG A 25 -0.15 -3.49 -5.88
N ILE A 26 0.50 -3.66 -7.04
CA ILE A 26 1.92 -3.33 -7.20
C ILE A 26 2.14 -1.83 -6.95
N SER A 27 1.25 -0.96 -7.46
CA SER A 27 1.32 0.48 -7.20
C SER A 27 1.16 0.81 -5.72
N LEU A 28 0.26 0.14 -4.99
CA LEU A 28 0.13 0.29 -3.54
C LEU A 28 1.40 -0.15 -2.79
N GLU A 29 1.95 -1.31 -3.14
CA GLU A 29 3.18 -1.82 -2.54
C GLU A 29 4.36 -0.86 -2.76
N ASN A 30 4.48 -0.29 -3.95
CA ASN A 30 5.51 0.70 -4.27
C ASN A 30 5.30 2.01 -3.49
N TYR A 31 4.08 2.53 -3.45
CA TYR A 31 3.73 3.70 -2.64
C TYR A 31 4.17 3.54 -1.18
N LEU A 32 3.78 2.42 -0.55
CA LEU A 32 4.12 2.14 0.85
C LEU A 32 5.62 1.90 1.05
N THR A 33 6.30 1.32 0.06
CA THR A 33 7.75 1.12 0.09
C THR A 33 8.49 2.45 0.04
N HIS A 34 8.10 3.38 -0.83
CA HIS A 34 8.68 4.71 -0.89
C HIS A 34 8.46 5.49 0.41
N LEU A 35 7.27 5.39 1.02
CA LEU A 35 7.03 5.98 2.35
C LEU A 35 7.99 5.43 3.41
N LYS A 36 8.24 4.12 3.44
CA LYS A 36 9.17 3.47 4.38
C LYS A 36 10.64 3.86 4.17
N ASN A 37 10.98 4.27 2.97
CA ASN A 37 12.33 4.70 2.61
C ASN A 37 12.55 6.21 2.71
N GLU A 38 11.56 6.98 3.22
CA GLU A 38 11.57 8.45 3.22
C GLU A 38 11.62 9.08 1.81
N GLU A 39 11.27 8.32 0.79
CA GLU A 39 11.20 8.77 -0.61
C GLU A 39 9.82 9.41 -0.87
N PHE A 40 9.51 10.49 -0.14
CA PHE A 40 8.16 11.07 -0.11
C PHE A 40 7.73 11.63 -1.47
N LYS A 41 8.65 12.14 -2.27
CA LYS A 41 8.35 12.66 -3.60
C LYS A 41 7.94 11.53 -4.56
N GLU A 42 8.61 10.40 -4.47
CA GLU A 42 8.31 9.18 -5.22
C GLU A 42 6.95 8.63 -4.77
N ALA A 43 6.71 8.52 -3.46
CA ALA A 43 5.41 8.11 -2.93
C ALA A 43 4.28 9.03 -3.43
N TYR A 44 4.46 10.35 -3.36
CA TYR A 44 3.50 11.34 -3.85
C TYR A 44 3.19 11.17 -5.35
N SER A 45 4.14 10.69 -6.15
CA SER A 45 3.94 10.47 -7.58
C SER A 45 2.86 9.41 -7.89
N PHE A 46 2.57 8.51 -6.94
CA PHE A 46 1.53 7.49 -7.07
C PHE A 46 0.11 8.03 -6.84
N MET A 47 -0.06 9.22 -6.30
CA MET A 47 -1.36 9.84 -6.10
C MET A 47 -1.96 10.32 -7.44
N SER A 48 -3.30 10.27 -7.54
CA SER A 48 -4.05 10.83 -8.66
C SER A 48 -3.92 12.35 -8.72
N ASN A 49 -4.21 12.95 -9.87
CA ASN A 49 -4.22 14.41 -9.99
C ASN A 49 -5.28 15.04 -9.08
N ASN A 50 -6.48 14.43 -9.02
CA ASN A 50 -7.54 14.88 -8.12
C ASN A 50 -7.11 14.86 -6.65
N LEU A 51 -6.36 13.82 -6.23
CA LEU A 51 -5.88 13.73 -4.86
C LEU A 51 -4.78 14.75 -4.56
N LYS A 52 -3.90 15.03 -5.54
CA LYS A 52 -2.86 16.06 -5.44
C LYS A 52 -3.41 17.48 -5.33
N GLU A 53 -4.57 17.77 -5.92
CA GLU A 53 -5.27 19.05 -5.76
C GLU A 53 -5.79 19.26 -4.34
N LYS A 54 -6.10 18.17 -3.64
CA LYS A 54 -6.61 18.20 -2.25
C LYS A 54 -5.48 18.17 -1.21
N CYS A 55 -4.35 17.61 -1.56
CA CYS A 55 -3.19 17.44 -0.68
C CYS A 55 -1.93 17.83 -1.43
N GLU A 56 -1.45 19.06 -1.21
CA GLU A 56 -0.22 19.55 -1.82
C GLU A 56 1.01 18.79 -1.29
N PHE A 57 2.08 18.73 -2.09
CA PHE A 57 3.28 17.95 -1.75
C PHE A 57 3.87 18.31 -0.38
N ASN A 58 3.98 19.60 -0.05
CA ASN A 58 4.56 20.04 1.22
C ASN A 58 3.74 19.54 2.43
N GLU A 59 2.41 19.52 2.29
CA GLU A 59 1.51 19.02 3.32
C GLU A 59 1.62 17.50 3.45
N PHE A 60 1.62 16.80 2.32
CA PHE A 60 1.86 15.36 2.26
C PHE A 60 3.17 14.98 2.94
N GLU A 61 4.29 15.64 2.56
CA GLU A 61 5.62 15.38 3.12
C GLU A 61 5.67 15.63 4.64
N ASN A 62 5.08 16.73 5.11
CA ASN A 62 5.03 17.04 6.54
C ASN A 62 4.29 15.96 7.33
N LYS A 63 3.18 15.45 6.80
CA LYS A 63 2.40 14.40 7.46
C LYS A 63 3.11 13.05 7.42
N ALA A 64 3.66 12.68 6.27
CA ALA A 64 4.41 11.44 6.12
C ALA A 64 5.66 11.42 7.02
N SER A 65 6.43 12.51 7.04
CA SER A 65 7.62 12.62 7.90
C SER A 65 7.27 12.63 9.39
N GLY A 66 6.18 13.30 9.79
CA GLY A 66 5.70 13.29 11.18
C GLY A 66 5.27 11.91 11.69
N ASN A 67 4.89 11.01 10.79
CA ASN A 67 4.50 9.63 11.11
C ASN A 67 5.55 8.59 10.72
N TYR A 68 6.77 9.01 10.37
CA TYR A 68 7.76 8.12 9.75
C TYR A 68 8.11 6.90 10.60
N GLU A 69 8.30 7.05 11.91
CA GLU A 69 8.60 5.91 12.79
C GLU A 69 7.48 4.86 12.78
N ALA A 70 6.22 5.30 12.77
CA ALA A 70 5.08 4.40 12.68
C ALA A 70 5.03 3.70 11.30
N ILE A 71 5.30 4.45 10.21
CA ILE A 71 5.36 3.90 8.84
C ILE A 71 6.43 2.83 8.74
N LYS A 72 7.64 3.13 9.21
CA LYS A 72 8.81 2.25 9.16
C LYS A 72 8.55 0.90 9.83
N HIS A 73 7.88 0.91 10.98
CA HIS A 73 7.59 -0.29 11.76
C HIS A 73 6.24 -0.94 11.42
N SER A 74 5.49 -0.39 10.46
CA SER A 74 4.22 -0.95 10.05
C SER A 74 4.38 -2.23 9.21
N ARG A 75 3.41 -3.15 9.36
CA ARG A 75 3.22 -4.31 8.49
C ARG A 75 1.87 -4.21 7.79
N ILE A 76 1.84 -4.60 6.53
CA ILE A 76 0.65 -4.57 5.69
C ILE A 76 0.17 -6.01 5.46
N ILE A 77 -1.09 -6.24 5.76
CA ILE A 77 -1.76 -7.53 5.55
C ILE A 77 -2.93 -7.28 4.59
N TYR A 78 -2.83 -7.77 3.38
CA TYR A 78 -3.90 -7.65 2.39
C TYR A 78 -5.05 -8.58 2.73
N SER A 79 -6.28 -8.04 2.70
CA SER A 79 -7.51 -8.77 3.04
C SER A 79 -8.45 -8.95 1.86
N GLY A 80 -8.40 -8.09 0.85
CA GLY A 80 -9.27 -8.20 -0.32
C GLY A 80 -8.89 -7.28 -1.46
N GLU A 81 -9.36 -7.63 -2.65
CA GLU A 81 -9.24 -6.82 -3.85
C GLU A 81 -10.50 -6.94 -4.70
N ARG A 82 -11.05 -5.82 -5.15
CA ARG A 82 -12.21 -5.77 -6.03
C ARG A 82 -11.91 -4.88 -7.22
N VAL A 83 -11.98 -5.47 -8.40
CA VAL A 83 -11.74 -4.80 -9.67
C VAL A 83 -13.09 -4.44 -10.30
N SER A 84 -13.27 -3.17 -10.67
CA SER A 84 -14.33 -2.68 -11.55
C SER A 84 -13.71 -1.92 -12.70
N ASN A 85 -14.45 -1.68 -13.79
CA ASN A 85 -13.92 -1.24 -15.10
C ASN A 85 -12.81 -0.18 -15.09
N GLU A 86 -12.84 0.77 -14.15
CA GLU A 86 -11.88 1.88 -14.09
C GLU A 86 -11.32 2.11 -12.68
N LYS A 87 -11.72 1.26 -11.73
CA LYS A 87 -11.33 1.39 -10.32
C LYS A 87 -10.95 0.04 -9.74
N VAL A 88 -9.93 0.05 -8.92
CA VAL A 88 -9.54 -1.10 -8.09
C VAL A 88 -9.60 -0.67 -6.64
N LYS A 89 -10.36 -1.42 -5.84
CA LYS A 89 -10.44 -1.25 -4.39
C LYS A 89 -9.60 -2.34 -3.73
N ILE A 90 -8.63 -1.95 -2.92
CA ILE A 90 -7.76 -2.86 -2.17
C ILE A 90 -8.02 -2.66 -0.67
N GLU A 91 -8.42 -3.72 0.00
CA GLU A 91 -8.64 -3.76 1.43
C GLU A 91 -7.41 -4.38 2.11
N PHE A 92 -6.91 -3.74 3.15
CA PHE A 92 -5.73 -4.19 3.87
C PHE A 92 -5.77 -3.74 5.34
N ILE A 93 -4.98 -4.41 6.17
CA ILE A 93 -4.82 -4.07 7.57
C ILE A 93 -3.39 -3.56 7.76
N ILE A 94 -3.25 -2.40 8.40
CA ILE A 94 -1.98 -1.89 8.89
C ILE A 94 -1.81 -2.35 10.32
N LYS A 95 -0.69 -2.97 10.63
CA LYS A 95 -0.30 -3.33 12.00
C LYS A 95 1.01 -2.67 12.34
N ILE A 96 1.03 -2.04 13.50
CA ILE A 96 2.24 -1.53 14.15
C ILE A 96 2.42 -2.37 15.40
N ASP A 97 3.52 -3.12 15.46
CA ASP A 97 3.85 -3.90 16.65
C ASP A 97 4.33 -2.96 17.77
N GLU A 98 4.34 -3.43 19.02
CA GLU A 98 4.91 -2.69 20.15
C GLU A 98 6.30 -2.14 19.79
N MET A 99 6.48 -0.84 19.90
CA MET A 99 7.77 -0.20 19.72
C MET A 99 8.30 0.21 21.08
N GLU A 100 9.46 -0.34 21.46
CA GLU A 100 10.28 0.24 22.52
C GLU A 100 10.93 1.53 21.99
N VAL A 101 10.31 2.66 22.23
CA VAL A 101 10.91 3.96 21.96
C VAL A 101 11.77 4.32 23.15
N ASN A 102 13.05 4.37 22.91
CA ASN A 102 14.18 4.88 23.70
C ASN A 102 13.89 5.27 25.18
N LEU A 103 14.69 4.76 26.09
CA LEU A 103 14.66 4.86 27.56
C LEU A 103 14.48 6.26 28.19
N PHE A 104 14.45 7.33 27.41
CA PHE A 104 14.29 8.70 27.87
C PHE A 104 12.97 9.37 27.42
N ASP A 105 12.30 8.84 26.40
CA ASP A 105 10.96 9.22 25.97
C ASP A 105 10.06 7.98 26.07
N LEU A 106 9.46 7.78 27.22
CA LEU A 106 8.51 6.72 27.53
C LEU A 106 7.18 6.91 26.77
N GLN A 107 7.20 6.84 25.44
CA GLN A 107 6.03 6.56 24.64
C GLN A 107 6.06 5.09 24.24
N ILE A 108 5.51 4.25 25.09
CA ILE A 108 5.08 2.91 24.72
C ILE A 108 3.95 3.13 23.71
N MET A 109 4.20 2.94 22.41
CA MET A 109 3.12 2.86 21.46
C MET A 109 2.43 1.52 21.66
N ASP A 110 1.18 1.57 22.11
CA ASP A 110 0.32 0.40 22.16
C ASP A 110 0.22 -0.23 20.77
N PRO A 111 0.13 -1.57 20.67
CA PRO A 111 -0.07 -2.24 19.39
C PRO A 111 -1.27 -1.65 18.66
N TYR A 112 -1.03 -1.16 17.44
CA TYR A 112 -2.05 -0.53 16.63
C TYR A 112 -2.43 -1.43 15.46
N ALA A 113 -3.72 -1.57 15.18
CA ALA A 113 -4.21 -2.20 13.97
C ALA A 113 -5.37 -1.39 13.41
N SER A 114 -5.30 -1.01 12.14
CA SER A 114 -6.38 -0.32 11.41
C SER A 114 -6.70 -1.03 10.12
N GLU A 115 -7.98 -1.10 9.79
CA GLU A 115 -8.45 -1.54 8.47
C GLU A 115 -8.49 -0.34 7.54
N GLU A 116 -7.81 -0.46 6.42
CA GLU A 116 -7.68 0.58 5.41
C GLU A 116 -8.24 0.12 4.06
N THR A 117 -8.63 1.08 3.27
CA THR A 117 -9.07 0.85 1.88
C THR A 117 -8.35 1.81 0.97
N ALA A 118 -7.57 1.29 0.04
CA ALA A 118 -7.00 2.05 -1.06
C ALA A 118 -7.89 1.94 -2.30
N ILE A 119 -8.19 3.08 -2.92
CA ILE A 119 -8.92 3.17 -4.19
C ILE A 119 -7.94 3.63 -5.25
N PHE A 120 -7.79 2.84 -6.30
CA PHE A 120 -6.95 3.16 -7.45
C PHE A 120 -7.81 3.44 -8.68
N ILE A 121 -7.40 4.44 -9.45
CA ILE A 121 -7.97 4.76 -10.77
C ILE A 121 -6.87 4.68 -11.83
N SER A 122 -7.26 4.44 -13.08
CA SER A 122 -6.32 4.46 -14.20
C SER A 122 -6.16 5.89 -14.71
N GLU A 123 -4.97 6.46 -14.61
CA GLU A 123 -4.58 7.73 -15.21
C GLU A 123 -3.37 7.52 -16.13
N SER A 124 -3.50 7.87 -17.42
CA SER A 124 -2.41 7.76 -18.40
C SER A 124 -1.74 6.37 -18.42
N ASN A 125 -2.54 5.32 -18.39
CA ASN A 125 -2.13 3.91 -18.34
C ASN A 125 -1.37 3.51 -17.06
N ASN A 126 -1.49 4.27 -15.99
CA ASN A 126 -0.92 3.94 -14.68
C ASN A 126 -2.01 3.92 -13.62
N TRP A 127 -1.91 3.02 -12.67
CA TRP A 127 -2.79 2.98 -11.51
C TRP A 127 -2.34 4.01 -10.48
N LYS A 128 -3.23 4.97 -10.18
CA LYS A 128 -3.02 6.05 -9.23
C LYS A 128 -3.95 5.95 -8.04
N LEU A 129 -3.43 6.19 -6.85
CA LEU A 129 -4.19 6.25 -5.60
C LEU A 129 -5.11 7.48 -5.63
N ASP A 130 -6.43 7.28 -5.43
CA ASP A 130 -7.46 8.32 -5.55
C ASP A 130 -8.18 8.63 -4.23
N ASN A 131 -7.73 8.07 -3.13
CA ASN A 131 -8.15 8.45 -1.79
C ASN A 131 -6.96 8.52 -0.84
N LEU A 132 -7.10 9.34 0.19
CA LEU A 132 -6.12 9.36 1.27
C LEU A 132 -6.23 8.07 2.07
N ILE A 133 -5.08 7.54 2.46
CA ILE A 133 -4.93 6.38 3.34
C ILE A 133 -3.90 6.72 4.40
N TRP A 134 -3.97 6.00 5.52
CA TRP A 134 -2.95 6.12 6.55
C TRP A 134 -1.53 6.04 5.94
N PRO A 135 -0.57 6.85 6.37
CA PRO A 135 -0.60 7.83 7.47
C PRO A 135 -0.94 9.26 7.03
N VAL A 136 -1.49 9.44 5.85
CA VAL A 136 -1.73 10.75 5.22
C VAL A 136 -3.24 10.98 5.00
N ASP A 137 -4.06 10.46 5.90
CA ASP A 137 -5.53 10.51 5.84
C ASP A 137 -6.15 11.88 6.14
N TRP A 138 -5.35 12.93 6.43
CA TRP A 138 -5.79 14.21 7.01
C TRP A 138 -5.47 15.44 6.17
N CYS A 139 -5.12 15.34 4.89
CA CYS A 139 -4.80 16.49 4.06
C CYS A 139 -5.99 17.45 3.80
N GLU A 140 -7.22 17.06 4.14
CA GLU A 140 -8.42 17.83 3.83
C GLU A 140 -8.78 18.89 4.89
N ASP A 141 -8.13 18.92 6.04
CA ASP A 141 -8.58 19.67 7.22
C ASP A 141 -7.97 21.08 7.38
N ILE A 142 -7.23 21.60 6.36
CA ILE A 142 -6.61 22.92 6.43
C ILE A 142 -7.13 23.83 5.30
N LYS A 143 -8.42 24.13 5.33
CA LYS A 143 -8.99 25.26 4.59
C LYS A 143 -9.90 26.09 5.47
#